data_177edd17829b46f08f5a8cdfce85dd18
#
_entry.id   177edd17829b46f08f5a8cdfce85dd18
#
_cell.length_a   1.000
_cell.length_b   1.000
_cell.length_c   1.000
_cell.angle_alpha   90.00
_cell.angle_beta   90.00
_cell.angle_gamma   90.00
#
_symmetry.space_group_name_H-M   'P 1'
#
loop_
_entity.id
_entity.type
_entity.pdbx_description
1 polymer ?
#
loop_
_entity_poly.entity_id
_entity_poly.type
_entity_poly.pdbx_seq_one_letter_code
_entity_poly.pdbx_strand_id
1 'polypeptide(L)'
;VAFFIAFAIKAPMVPVHTWLPDAAEQATPGASTLLVGLLDKIGTLGMIRICLGLFPQASQWATPFVLVLAVVSVIWGATMAVTSKDLMRLVSYTSVSHFGFMIIGIFAVTTTSLTGSIFYMFNHGFSTAALFLVLGFLVKRRGSAQVDAFGGVQKTAPVLAGMFLFAGLATMSLPGISNFIGEFMVLAGAWSRHPVYVAVATLGMVLGAVQVPPDGQPVVAMSPSE
;
A
#
# COMPACT_ATOMS: atom_id res chain seq x y z
N VAL A 1 -7.51 -10.13 -21.52
CA VAL A 1 -6.11 -10.17 -21.05
C VAL A 1 -5.48 -8.78 -21.14
N ALA A 2 -5.48 -8.11 -22.32
CA ALA A 2 -4.81 -6.80 -22.51
C ALA A 2 -5.25 -5.73 -21.51
N PHE A 3 -6.57 -5.56 -21.29
CA PHE A 3 -7.10 -4.62 -20.31
C PHE A 3 -6.62 -4.93 -18.89
N PHE A 4 -6.59 -6.22 -18.51
CA PHE A 4 -6.09 -6.60 -17.18
C PHE A 4 -4.61 -6.22 -17.01
N ILE A 5 -3.77 -6.50 -18.01
CA ILE A 5 -2.35 -6.14 -17.97
C ILE A 5 -2.19 -4.61 -17.84
N ALA A 6 -2.92 -3.82 -18.62
CA ALA A 6 -2.88 -2.36 -18.55
C ALA A 6 -3.27 -1.85 -17.14
N PHE A 7 -4.31 -2.43 -16.53
CA PHE A 7 -4.75 -2.07 -15.20
C PHE A 7 -3.81 -2.61 -14.11
N ALA A 8 -3.18 -3.77 -14.30
CA ALA A 8 -2.17 -4.31 -13.39
C ALA A 8 -0.87 -3.49 -13.38
N ILE A 9 -0.51 -2.88 -14.51
CA ILE A 9 0.58 -1.90 -14.56
C ILE A 9 0.17 -0.65 -13.77
N LYS A 10 -1.04 -0.16 -13.98
CA LYS A 10 -1.53 1.08 -13.35
C LYS A 10 -1.81 0.91 -11.86
N ALA A 11 -2.44 -0.20 -11.44
CA ALA A 11 -2.55 -0.60 -10.05
C ALA A 11 -1.36 -1.51 -9.74
N PRO A 12 -0.23 -0.98 -9.29
CA PRO A 12 1.09 -1.60 -9.37
C PRO A 12 1.11 -3.00 -8.75
N MET A 13 0.99 -4.01 -9.59
CA MET A 13 0.99 -5.42 -9.21
C MET A 13 2.27 -6.12 -9.68
N VAL A 14 2.81 -7.04 -8.90
CA VAL A 14 3.92 -7.87 -9.33
C VAL A 14 3.50 -8.70 -10.56
N PRO A 15 4.33 -8.78 -11.62
CA PRO A 15 5.71 -8.28 -11.76
C PRO A 15 5.85 -6.86 -12.34
N VAL A 16 4.75 -6.18 -12.67
CA VAL A 16 4.76 -4.90 -13.41
C VAL A 16 4.71 -3.65 -12.50
N HIS A 17 5.16 -3.77 -11.27
CA HIS A 17 5.07 -2.74 -10.21
C HIS A 17 6.29 -1.82 -10.09
N THR A 18 7.43 -2.19 -10.68
CA THR A 18 8.75 -1.58 -10.42
C THR A 18 8.82 -0.09 -10.72
N TRP A 19 8.01 0.38 -11.65
CA TRP A 19 7.95 1.78 -12.04
C TRP A 19 7.51 2.70 -10.90
N LEU A 20 6.65 2.21 -9.97
CA LEU A 20 6.07 3.06 -8.94
C LEU A 20 7.10 3.51 -7.89
N PRO A 21 7.91 2.62 -7.26
CA PRO A 21 8.94 3.03 -6.32
C PRO A 21 9.99 3.94 -6.96
N ASP A 22 10.39 3.66 -8.21
CA ASP A 22 11.37 4.46 -8.93
C ASP A 22 10.81 5.86 -9.28
N ALA A 23 9.56 5.93 -9.72
CA ALA A 23 8.90 7.19 -9.98
C ALA A 23 8.70 8.02 -8.69
N ALA A 24 8.32 7.39 -7.58
CA ALA A 24 8.07 8.10 -6.33
C ALA A 24 9.37 8.65 -5.69
N GLU A 25 10.49 7.97 -5.85
CA GLU A 25 11.81 8.42 -5.39
C GLU A 25 12.25 9.69 -6.14
N GLN A 26 12.00 9.74 -7.46
CA GLN A 26 12.45 10.84 -8.33
C GLN A 26 11.45 12.00 -8.40
N ALA A 27 10.18 11.75 -8.11
CA ALA A 27 9.13 12.74 -8.19
C ALA A 27 9.14 13.69 -6.99
N THR A 28 8.58 14.88 -7.19
CA THR A 28 8.29 15.76 -6.05
C THR A 28 7.24 15.11 -5.13
N PRO A 29 7.29 15.32 -3.80
CA PRO A 29 6.33 14.73 -2.87
C PRO A 29 4.86 15.00 -3.23
N GLY A 30 4.56 16.18 -3.76
CA GLY A 30 3.22 16.50 -4.26
C GLY A 30 2.81 15.66 -5.48
N ALA A 31 3.73 15.41 -6.41
CA ALA A 31 3.48 14.53 -7.55
C ALA A 31 3.27 13.07 -7.09
N SER A 32 4.08 12.57 -6.16
CA SER A 32 3.91 11.23 -5.58
C SER A 32 2.59 11.10 -4.82
N THR A 33 2.15 12.16 -4.13
CA THR A 33 0.84 12.22 -3.48
C THR A 33 -0.32 12.02 -4.47
N LEU A 34 -0.30 12.72 -5.60
CA LEU A 34 -1.33 12.56 -6.63
C LEU A 34 -1.22 11.21 -7.34
N LEU A 35 -0.01 10.77 -7.63
CA LEU A 35 0.23 9.50 -8.32
C LEU A 35 -0.31 8.33 -7.51
N VAL A 36 0.17 8.17 -6.26
CA VAL A 36 -0.17 7.03 -5.42
C VAL A 36 -1.53 7.23 -4.72
N GLY A 37 -1.85 8.46 -4.29
CA GLY A 37 -3.12 8.75 -3.62
C GLY A 37 -4.35 8.61 -4.51
N LEU A 38 -4.25 8.99 -5.80
CA LEU A 38 -5.40 9.07 -6.69
C LEU A 38 -5.24 8.24 -7.97
N LEU A 39 -4.18 8.47 -8.75
CA LEU A 39 -4.09 7.95 -10.12
C LEU A 39 -3.99 6.42 -10.19
N ASP A 40 -3.34 5.78 -9.23
CA ASP A 40 -3.19 4.32 -9.20
C ASP A 40 -4.53 3.60 -9.00
N LYS A 41 -5.50 4.25 -8.32
CA LYS A 41 -6.85 3.69 -8.11
C LYS A 41 -7.66 3.57 -9.40
N ILE A 42 -7.27 4.28 -10.46
CA ILE A 42 -7.86 4.09 -11.78
C ILE A 42 -7.63 2.66 -12.30
N GLY A 43 -6.49 2.05 -11.96
CA GLY A 43 -6.21 0.65 -12.30
C GLY A 43 -7.20 -0.31 -11.66
N THR A 44 -7.39 -0.23 -10.35
CA THR A 44 -8.36 -1.07 -9.62
C THR A 44 -9.79 -0.79 -10.01
N LEU A 45 -10.17 0.47 -10.25
CA LEU A 45 -11.47 0.84 -10.78
C LEU A 45 -11.71 0.24 -12.18
N GLY A 46 -10.68 0.26 -13.03
CA GLY A 46 -10.72 -0.36 -14.35
C GLY A 46 -10.91 -1.88 -14.27
N MET A 47 -10.26 -2.55 -13.32
CA MET A 47 -10.50 -3.98 -13.07
C MET A 47 -11.95 -4.26 -12.70
N ILE A 48 -12.56 -3.46 -11.81
CA ILE A 48 -13.96 -3.62 -11.41
C ILE A 48 -14.90 -3.36 -12.57
N ARG A 49 -14.75 -2.24 -13.27
CA ARG A 49 -15.73 -1.79 -14.28
C ARG A 49 -15.57 -2.49 -15.62
N ILE A 50 -14.34 -2.76 -16.03
CA ILE A 50 -14.04 -3.31 -17.36
C ILE A 50 -13.79 -4.82 -17.26
N CYS A 51 -12.88 -5.30 -16.40
CA CYS A 51 -12.59 -6.72 -16.34
C CYS A 51 -13.78 -7.52 -15.81
N LEU A 52 -14.32 -7.14 -14.64
CA LEU A 52 -15.47 -7.85 -14.06
C LEU A 52 -16.79 -7.48 -14.72
N GLY A 53 -16.98 -6.20 -15.09
CA GLY A 53 -18.25 -5.72 -15.63
C GLY A 53 -18.49 -6.13 -17.07
N LEU A 54 -17.48 -6.03 -17.96
CA LEU A 54 -17.63 -6.36 -19.38
C LEU A 54 -17.20 -7.78 -19.74
N PHE A 55 -16.26 -8.35 -18.98
CA PHE A 55 -15.67 -9.67 -19.27
C PHE A 55 -15.74 -10.64 -18.09
N PRO A 56 -16.94 -10.90 -17.50
CA PRO A 56 -17.06 -11.70 -16.28
C PRO A 56 -16.56 -13.12 -16.44
N GLN A 57 -16.83 -13.79 -17.58
CA GLN A 57 -16.36 -15.15 -17.82
C GLN A 57 -14.83 -15.25 -17.92
N ALA A 58 -14.21 -14.31 -18.65
CA ALA A 58 -12.75 -14.26 -18.76
C ALA A 58 -12.08 -13.93 -17.41
N SER A 59 -12.74 -13.08 -16.60
CA SER A 59 -12.26 -12.74 -15.25
C SER A 59 -12.34 -13.93 -14.30
N GLN A 60 -13.44 -14.72 -14.34
CA GLN A 60 -13.56 -15.94 -13.54
C GLN A 60 -12.47 -16.96 -13.91
N TRP A 61 -12.21 -17.17 -15.21
CA TRP A 61 -11.12 -18.05 -15.67
C TRP A 61 -9.75 -17.55 -15.18
N ALA A 62 -9.51 -16.25 -15.22
CA ALA A 62 -8.24 -15.66 -14.83
C ALA A 62 -8.06 -15.54 -13.30
N THR A 63 -9.14 -15.63 -12.51
CA THR A 63 -9.12 -15.41 -11.05
C THR A 63 -8.00 -16.15 -10.32
N PRO A 64 -7.75 -17.46 -10.50
CA PRO A 64 -6.69 -18.16 -9.77
C PRO A 64 -5.30 -17.56 -10.06
N PHE A 65 -5.02 -17.20 -11.29
CA PHE A 65 -3.75 -16.58 -11.67
C PHE A 65 -3.60 -15.17 -11.07
N VAL A 66 -4.68 -14.39 -11.12
CA VAL A 66 -4.70 -13.04 -10.55
C VAL A 66 -4.52 -13.08 -9.03
N LEU A 67 -5.16 -14.02 -8.33
CA LEU A 67 -5.01 -14.17 -6.89
C LEU A 67 -3.60 -14.58 -6.49
N VAL A 68 -2.93 -15.47 -7.23
CA VAL A 68 -1.52 -15.79 -7.00
C VAL A 68 -0.65 -14.53 -7.12
N LEU A 69 -0.80 -13.78 -8.21
CA LEU A 69 -0.01 -12.55 -8.42
C LEU A 69 -0.32 -11.49 -7.36
N ALA A 70 -1.57 -11.38 -6.91
CA ALA A 70 -1.97 -10.46 -5.87
C ALA A 70 -1.35 -10.83 -4.52
N VAL A 71 -1.35 -12.11 -4.13
CA VAL A 71 -0.68 -12.60 -2.91
C VAL A 71 0.84 -12.39 -2.99
N VAL A 72 1.45 -12.67 -4.14
CA VAL A 72 2.87 -12.36 -4.36
C VAL A 72 3.12 -10.85 -4.19
N SER A 73 2.23 -10.00 -4.70
CA SER A 73 2.35 -8.54 -4.53
C SER A 73 2.27 -8.12 -3.07
N VAL A 74 1.39 -8.74 -2.27
CA VAL A 74 1.29 -8.48 -0.83
C VAL A 74 2.62 -8.77 -0.14
N ILE A 75 3.15 -9.98 -0.31
CA ILE A 75 4.37 -10.42 0.39
C ILE A 75 5.60 -9.68 -0.13
N TRP A 76 5.74 -9.56 -1.45
CA TRP A 76 6.87 -8.87 -2.08
C TRP A 76 6.90 -7.40 -1.70
N GLY A 77 5.75 -6.70 -1.81
CA GLY A 77 5.65 -5.29 -1.44
C GLY A 77 6.00 -5.05 0.03
N ALA A 78 5.48 -5.87 0.95
CA ALA A 78 5.80 -5.79 2.36
C ALA A 78 7.30 -6.03 2.64
N THR A 79 7.89 -7.07 2.03
CA THR A 79 9.31 -7.39 2.20
C THR A 79 10.21 -6.27 1.67
N MET A 80 9.92 -5.75 0.48
CA MET A 80 10.69 -4.66 -0.13
C MET A 80 10.54 -3.36 0.65
N ALA A 81 9.39 -3.09 1.26
CA ALA A 81 9.19 -1.95 2.14
C ALA A 81 10.11 -2.01 3.36
N VAL A 82 10.19 -3.16 4.04
CA VAL A 82 11.07 -3.36 5.21
C VAL A 82 12.55 -3.15 4.88
N THR A 83 12.98 -3.54 3.69
CA THR A 83 14.38 -3.43 3.26
C THR A 83 14.74 -2.08 2.65
N SER A 84 13.75 -1.21 2.42
CA SER A 84 13.97 0.09 1.79
C SER A 84 14.65 1.08 2.71
N LYS A 85 15.72 1.70 2.23
CA LYS A 85 16.47 2.76 2.94
C LYS A 85 15.96 4.17 2.64
N ASP A 86 15.15 4.33 1.62
CA ASP A 86 14.53 5.59 1.22
C ASP A 86 13.05 5.60 1.62
N LEU A 87 12.61 6.67 2.29
CA LEU A 87 11.24 6.81 2.80
C LEU A 87 10.17 6.86 1.71
N MET A 88 10.49 7.46 0.56
CA MET A 88 9.55 7.56 -0.56
C MET A 88 9.37 6.19 -1.22
N ARG A 89 10.46 5.43 -1.39
CA ARG A 89 10.41 4.04 -1.88
C ARG A 89 9.68 3.12 -0.89
N LEU A 90 9.95 3.27 0.41
CA LEU A 90 9.29 2.49 1.46
C LEU A 90 7.76 2.62 1.35
N VAL A 91 7.23 3.86 1.31
CA VAL A 91 5.80 4.12 1.20
C VAL A 91 5.23 3.61 -0.13
N SER A 92 6.01 3.64 -1.20
CA SER A 92 5.59 3.10 -2.49
C SER A 92 5.48 1.58 -2.48
N TYR A 93 6.42 0.87 -1.86
CA TYR A 93 6.34 -0.58 -1.70
C TYR A 93 5.23 -1.02 -0.76
N THR A 94 4.95 -0.27 0.32
CA THR A 94 3.75 -0.53 1.13
C THR A 94 2.49 -0.42 0.30
N SER A 95 2.42 0.56 -0.60
CA SER A 95 1.29 0.71 -1.52
C SER A 95 1.15 -0.47 -2.47
N VAL A 96 2.25 -1.04 -3.01
CA VAL A 96 2.20 -2.28 -3.81
C VAL A 96 1.56 -3.43 -3.03
N SER A 97 1.91 -3.59 -1.74
CA SER A 97 1.30 -4.59 -0.86
C SER A 97 -0.20 -4.35 -0.69
N HIS A 98 -0.61 -3.12 -0.41
CA HIS A 98 -2.03 -2.76 -0.25
C HIS A 98 -2.85 -2.96 -1.53
N PHE A 99 -2.29 -2.69 -2.71
CA PHE A 99 -2.93 -3.02 -3.98
C PHE A 99 -3.14 -4.52 -4.15
N GLY A 100 -2.22 -5.35 -3.67
CA GLY A 100 -2.40 -6.80 -3.62
C GLY A 100 -3.68 -7.19 -2.86
N PHE A 101 -3.92 -6.64 -1.66
CA PHE A 101 -5.16 -6.88 -0.90
C PHE A 101 -6.39 -6.39 -1.65
N MET A 102 -6.36 -5.20 -2.24
CA MET A 102 -7.49 -4.69 -3.02
C MET A 102 -7.84 -5.62 -4.17
N ILE A 103 -6.85 -6.14 -4.90
CA ILE A 103 -7.03 -7.05 -6.03
C ILE A 103 -7.58 -8.40 -5.56
N ILE A 104 -7.12 -8.93 -4.42
CA ILE A 104 -7.71 -10.13 -3.80
C ILE A 104 -9.21 -9.92 -3.58
N GLY A 105 -9.59 -8.79 -2.97
CA GLY A 105 -10.99 -8.50 -2.69
C GLY A 105 -11.85 -8.30 -3.96
N ILE A 106 -11.29 -7.72 -5.02
CA ILE A 106 -11.97 -7.54 -6.31
C ILE A 106 -12.24 -8.90 -6.95
N PHE A 107 -11.23 -9.78 -7.05
CA PHE A 107 -11.32 -11.06 -7.75
C PHE A 107 -11.88 -12.20 -6.91
N ALA A 108 -12.08 -12.03 -5.59
CA ALA A 108 -12.86 -12.96 -4.77
C ALA A 108 -14.35 -12.95 -5.13
N VAL A 109 -14.83 -11.88 -5.74
CA VAL A 109 -16.20 -11.75 -6.28
C VAL A 109 -17.28 -12.06 -5.25
N THR A 110 -17.09 -11.65 -4.00
CA THR A 110 -18.14 -11.62 -2.99
C THR A 110 -18.56 -10.16 -2.73
N THR A 111 -19.80 -9.95 -2.33
CA THR A 111 -20.27 -8.58 -2.03
C THR A 111 -19.43 -7.93 -0.94
N THR A 112 -19.12 -8.66 0.12
CA THR A 112 -18.32 -8.15 1.25
C THR A 112 -16.89 -7.79 0.82
N SER A 113 -16.21 -8.67 0.06
CA SER A 113 -14.84 -8.42 -0.37
C SER A 113 -14.75 -7.27 -1.37
N LEU A 114 -15.70 -7.18 -2.30
CA LEU A 114 -15.74 -6.10 -3.27
C LEU A 114 -16.01 -4.74 -2.62
N THR A 115 -17.01 -4.69 -1.71
CA THR A 115 -17.28 -3.48 -0.92
C THR A 115 -16.08 -3.09 -0.07
N GLY A 116 -15.43 -4.07 0.58
CA GLY A 116 -14.19 -3.87 1.33
C GLY A 116 -13.08 -3.29 0.46
N SER A 117 -12.88 -3.81 -0.76
CA SER A 117 -11.88 -3.28 -1.70
C SER A 117 -12.16 -1.84 -2.09
N ILE A 118 -13.41 -1.50 -2.44
CA ILE A 118 -13.78 -0.13 -2.80
C ILE A 118 -13.53 0.82 -1.62
N PHE A 119 -13.95 0.42 -0.43
CA PHE A 119 -13.72 1.20 0.79
C PHE A 119 -12.21 1.35 1.08
N TYR A 120 -11.45 0.27 0.90
CA TYR A 120 -10.00 0.28 1.08
C TYR A 120 -9.29 1.20 0.07
N MET A 121 -9.69 1.17 -1.21
CA MET A 121 -9.15 2.08 -2.23
C MET A 121 -9.28 3.55 -1.81
N PHE A 122 -10.44 3.92 -1.27
CA PHE A 122 -10.71 5.27 -0.80
C PHE A 122 -9.84 5.64 0.39
N ASN A 123 -9.84 4.83 1.43
CA ASN A 123 -9.09 5.08 2.65
C ASN A 123 -7.58 5.09 2.43
N HIS A 124 -7.07 4.13 1.68
CA HIS A 124 -5.67 4.09 1.28
C HIS A 124 -5.27 5.33 0.48
N GLY A 125 -6.16 5.86 -0.36
CA GLY A 125 -5.91 7.10 -1.09
C GLY A 125 -5.60 8.26 -0.13
N PHE A 126 -6.42 8.46 0.88
CA PHE A 126 -6.23 9.54 1.86
C PHE A 126 -5.03 9.31 2.79
N SER A 127 -4.88 8.11 3.34
CA SER A 127 -3.80 7.81 4.29
C SER A 127 -2.43 7.92 3.62
N THR A 128 -2.29 7.39 2.42
CA THR A 128 -1.04 7.43 1.66
C THR A 128 -0.73 8.84 1.16
N ALA A 129 -1.76 9.59 0.71
CA ALA A 129 -1.59 10.99 0.34
C ALA A 129 -1.10 11.83 1.52
N ALA A 130 -1.70 11.67 2.70
CA ALA A 130 -1.26 12.34 3.93
C ALA A 130 0.19 11.98 4.27
N LEU A 131 0.55 10.70 4.16
CA LEU A 131 1.91 10.23 4.46
C LEU A 131 2.94 10.83 3.50
N PHE A 132 2.70 10.84 2.19
CA PHE A 132 3.59 11.47 1.21
C PHE A 132 3.75 12.98 1.42
N LEU A 133 2.67 13.69 1.78
CA LEU A 133 2.74 15.12 2.08
C LEU A 133 3.59 15.39 3.33
N VAL A 134 3.36 14.64 4.39
CA VAL A 134 4.14 14.78 5.64
C VAL A 134 5.61 14.43 5.41
N LEU A 135 5.88 13.35 4.69
CA LEU A 135 7.26 13.00 4.27
C LEU A 135 7.88 14.11 3.43
N GLY A 136 7.12 14.72 2.54
CA GLY A 136 7.59 15.85 1.74
C GLY A 136 8.07 17.03 2.60
N PHE A 137 7.35 17.34 3.68
CA PHE A 137 7.79 18.36 4.64
C PHE A 137 9.05 17.95 5.41
N LEU A 138 9.16 16.68 5.79
CA LEU A 138 10.36 16.15 6.47
C LEU A 138 11.57 16.19 5.54
N VAL A 139 11.44 15.67 4.33
CA VAL A 139 12.51 15.65 3.31
C VAL A 139 12.95 17.07 2.96
N LYS A 140 12.01 18.01 2.78
CA LYS A 140 12.36 19.42 2.49
C LYS A 140 13.14 20.07 3.63
N ARG A 141 12.84 19.74 4.87
CA ARG A 141 13.55 20.28 6.05
C ARG A 141 14.93 19.66 6.25
N ARG A 142 15.07 18.36 6.00
CA ARG A 142 16.31 17.62 6.22
C ARG A 142 17.24 17.63 5.02
N GLY A 143 16.71 17.82 3.81
CA GLY A 143 17.46 17.74 2.55
C GLY A 143 17.78 16.31 2.10
N SER A 144 17.19 15.28 2.75
CA SER A 144 17.41 13.87 2.43
C SER A 144 16.12 13.07 2.66
N ALA A 145 15.89 12.02 1.86
CA ALA A 145 14.81 11.05 2.03
C ALA A 145 15.29 9.74 2.69
N GLN A 146 16.57 9.62 3.01
CA GLN A 146 17.14 8.42 3.62
C GLN A 146 16.64 8.23 5.06
N VAL A 147 16.24 7.02 5.41
CA VAL A 147 15.73 6.68 6.76
C VAL A 147 16.74 7.06 7.83
N ASP A 148 18.02 6.72 7.61
CA ASP A 148 19.13 6.99 8.55
C ASP A 148 19.41 8.48 8.78
N ALA A 149 18.93 9.36 7.89
CA ALA A 149 19.06 10.80 8.04
C ALA A 149 18.08 11.38 9.08
N PHE A 150 17.07 10.61 9.50
CA PHE A 150 16.04 11.05 10.43
C PHE A 150 16.27 10.45 11.82
N GLY A 151 16.38 11.33 12.82
CA GLY A 151 16.44 10.97 14.22
C GLY A 151 15.89 12.12 15.06
N GLY A 152 15.20 11.82 16.17
CA GLY A 152 14.74 12.82 17.11
C GLY A 152 13.75 13.86 16.58
N VAL A 153 13.01 13.56 15.49
CA VAL A 153 12.04 14.49 14.86
C VAL A 153 11.03 15.02 15.85
N GLN A 154 10.63 14.20 16.83
CA GLN A 154 9.69 14.61 17.89
C GLN A 154 10.20 15.76 18.74
N LYS A 155 11.54 15.85 18.97
CA LYS A 155 12.13 16.93 19.79
C LYS A 155 12.15 18.27 19.03
N THR A 156 12.35 18.22 17.72
CA THR A 156 12.55 19.42 16.88
C THR A 156 11.25 19.90 16.22
N ALA A 157 10.34 18.97 15.89
CA ALA A 157 9.09 19.25 15.18
C ALA A 157 7.95 18.34 15.67
N PRO A 158 7.46 18.51 16.93
CA PRO A 158 6.52 17.58 17.57
C PRO A 158 5.21 17.43 16.80
N VAL A 159 4.67 18.50 16.25
CA VAL A 159 3.43 18.46 15.46
C VAL A 159 3.62 17.63 14.19
N LEU A 160 4.71 17.85 13.45
CA LEU A 160 5.01 17.11 12.23
C LEU A 160 5.29 15.63 12.52
N ALA A 161 5.97 15.34 13.63
CA ALA A 161 6.19 13.96 14.11
C ALA A 161 4.87 13.28 14.47
N GLY A 162 3.95 13.96 15.13
CA GLY A 162 2.61 13.45 15.43
C GLY A 162 1.80 13.17 14.17
N MET A 163 1.83 14.07 13.18
CA MET A 163 1.18 13.87 11.89
C MET A 163 1.78 12.68 11.12
N PHE A 164 3.11 12.54 11.15
CA PHE A 164 3.80 11.41 10.54
C PHE A 164 3.41 10.09 11.20
N LEU A 165 3.40 10.04 12.53
CA LEU A 165 2.98 8.87 13.29
C LEU A 165 1.54 8.49 12.97
N PHE A 166 0.61 9.46 12.98
CA PHE A 166 -0.80 9.21 12.67
C PHE A 166 -1.00 8.69 11.24
N ALA A 167 -0.37 9.34 10.24
CA ALA A 167 -0.45 8.93 8.85
C ALA A 167 0.20 7.54 8.63
N GLY A 168 1.31 7.25 9.30
CA GLY A 168 1.96 5.94 9.28
C GLY A 168 1.07 4.85 9.86
N LEU A 169 0.52 5.06 11.06
CA LEU A 169 -0.42 4.10 11.68
C LEU A 169 -1.67 3.88 10.84
N ALA A 170 -2.18 4.94 10.19
CA ALA A 170 -3.30 4.83 9.27
C ALA A 170 -2.95 3.96 8.05
N THR A 171 -1.75 4.11 7.51
CA THR A 171 -1.27 3.31 6.37
C THR A 171 -1.02 1.85 6.77
N MET A 172 -0.56 1.60 8.00
CA MET A 172 -0.34 0.25 8.54
C MET A 172 -1.62 -0.51 8.89
N SER A 173 -2.78 0.03 8.56
CA SER A 173 -4.09 -0.59 8.85
C SER A 173 -4.29 -0.95 10.33
N LEU A 174 -3.87 -0.06 11.25
CA LEU A 174 -4.04 -0.30 12.68
C LEU A 174 -5.54 -0.39 13.03
N PRO A 175 -5.97 -1.37 13.87
CA PRO A 175 -7.34 -1.43 14.34
C PRO A 175 -7.79 -0.11 14.99
N GLY A 176 -8.95 0.40 14.58
CA GLY A 176 -9.46 1.71 14.99
C GLY A 176 -9.25 2.83 13.96
N ILE A 177 -8.48 2.58 12.90
CA ILE A 177 -8.26 3.52 11.79
C ILE A 177 -8.86 2.95 10.50
N SER A 178 -9.17 3.83 9.55
CA SER A 178 -10.03 3.52 8.40
C SER A 178 -9.54 2.39 7.49
N ASN A 179 -8.23 2.24 7.27
CA ASN A 179 -7.70 1.20 6.39
C ASN A 179 -7.97 -0.21 6.91
N PHE A 180 -7.94 -0.41 8.23
CA PHE A 180 -8.23 -1.70 8.86
C PHE A 180 -9.59 -2.26 8.46
N ILE A 181 -10.63 -1.42 8.43
CA ILE A 181 -11.99 -1.85 8.09
C ILE A 181 -12.03 -2.42 6.67
N GLY A 182 -11.41 -1.71 5.70
CA GLY A 182 -11.34 -2.16 4.31
C GLY A 182 -10.60 -3.48 4.16
N GLU A 183 -9.43 -3.59 4.78
CA GLU A 183 -8.60 -4.78 4.74
C GLU A 183 -9.27 -5.98 5.40
N PHE A 184 -9.87 -5.79 6.58
CA PHE A 184 -10.65 -6.81 7.27
C PHE A 184 -11.83 -7.30 6.42
N MET A 185 -12.59 -6.40 5.79
CA MET A 185 -13.70 -6.78 4.91
C MET A 185 -13.23 -7.56 3.67
N VAL A 186 -12.08 -7.19 3.11
CA VAL A 186 -11.46 -7.94 2.01
C VAL A 186 -11.15 -9.36 2.44
N LEU A 187 -10.44 -9.54 3.54
CA LEU A 187 -10.04 -10.86 4.04
C LEU A 187 -11.24 -11.70 4.46
N ALA A 188 -12.15 -11.15 5.26
CA ALA A 188 -13.34 -11.84 5.71
C ALA A 188 -14.26 -12.25 4.54
N GLY A 189 -14.44 -11.34 3.56
CA GLY A 189 -15.26 -11.62 2.38
C GLY A 189 -14.62 -12.62 1.42
N ALA A 190 -13.29 -12.57 1.24
CA ALA A 190 -12.57 -13.50 0.36
C ALA A 190 -12.39 -14.89 0.99
N TRP A 191 -12.39 -15.01 2.32
CA TRP A 191 -12.20 -16.27 3.04
C TRP A 191 -13.18 -17.37 2.61
N SER A 192 -14.45 -17.01 2.39
CA SER A 192 -15.50 -17.97 2.02
C SER A 192 -15.24 -18.70 0.69
N ARG A 193 -14.49 -18.09 -0.23
CA ARG A 193 -14.21 -18.65 -1.55
C ARG A 193 -12.76 -19.07 -1.75
N HIS A 194 -11.84 -18.36 -1.10
CA HIS A 194 -10.40 -18.46 -1.37
C HIS A 194 -9.56 -18.50 -0.08
N PRO A 195 -9.83 -19.42 0.87
CA PRO A 195 -9.20 -19.40 2.21
C PRO A 195 -7.67 -19.51 2.16
N VAL A 196 -7.11 -20.28 1.23
CA VAL A 196 -5.65 -20.46 1.11
C VAL A 196 -4.96 -19.16 0.75
N TYR A 197 -5.48 -18.43 -0.25
CA TYR A 197 -4.90 -17.14 -0.66
C TYR A 197 -5.00 -16.10 0.46
N VAL A 198 -6.11 -16.08 1.19
CA VAL A 198 -6.33 -15.18 2.32
C VAL A 198 -5.38 -15.52 3.46
N ALA A 199 -5.22 -16.78 3.82
CA ALA A 199 -4.30 -17.21 4.87
C ALA A 199 -2.85 -16.78 4.55
N VAL A 200 -2.40 -16.97 3.30
CA VAL A 200 -1.07 -16.54 2.88
C VAL A 200 -0.95 -15.01 2.85
N ALA A 201 -1.96 -14.30 2.37
CA ALA A 201 -1.98 -12.84 2.37
C ALA A 201 -1.90 -12.25 3.79
N THR A 202 -2.53 -12.90 4.78
CA THR A 202 -2.47 -12.46 6.19
C THR A 202 -1.04 -12.47 6.74
N LEU A 203 -0.15 -13.35 6.26
CA LEU A 203 1.28 -13.29 6.58
C LEU A 203 1.91 -11.97 6.12
N GLY A 204 1.46 -11.42 5.00
CA GLY A 204 1.90 -10.12 4.52
C GLY A 204 1.53 -8.96 5.45
N MET A 205 0.38 -9.04 6.14
CA MET A 205 0.02 -8.06 7.17
C MET A 205 1.01 -8.09 8.34
N VAL A 206 1.40 -9.28 8.78
CA VAL A 206 2.40 -9.43 9.86
C VAL A 206 3.74 -8.84 9.43
N LEU A 207 4.18 -9.10 8.20
CA LEU A 207 5.39 -8.50 7.65
C LEU A 207 5.27 -6.97 7.55
N GLY A 208 4.12 -6.46 7.16
CA GLY A 208 3.84 -5.03 7.12
C GLY A 208 3.89 -4.36 8.51
N ALA A 209 3.46 -5.07 9.55
CA ALA A 209 3.52 -4.57 10.93
C ALA A 209 4.96 -4.53 11.49
N VAL A 210 5.88 -5.31 10.96
CA VAL A 210 7.31 -5.37 11.35
C VAL A 210 8.13 -4.23 10.68
N GLN A 211 7.52 -3.26 10.04
CA GLN A 211 8.20 -2.10 9.41
C GLN A 211 8.84 -1.14 10.45
N VAL A 212 9.32 -1.71 11.55
CA VAL A 212 10.16 -1.02 12.52
C VAL A 212 11.62 -1.20 12.07
N PRO A 213 12.45 -0.14 12.01
CA PRO A 213 13.86 -0.28 11.68
C PRO A 213 14.54 -1.36 12.53
N PRO A 214 15.61 -2.01 12.01
CA PRO A 214 16.29 -3.11 12.70
C PRO A 214 16.73 -2.81 14.13
N ASP A 215 16.90 -1.52 14.47
CA ASP A 215 17.29 -1.03 15.79
C ASP A 215 16.12 -0.93 16.77
N GLY A 216 14.92 -1.34 16.37
CA GLY A 216 13.73 -1.37 17.21
C GLY A 216 13.17 0.02 17.58
N GLN A 217 13.77 1.09 17.09
CA GLN A 217 13.29 2.45 17.37
C GLN A 217 12.54 3.02 16.17
N PRO A 218 11.30 3.50 16.36
CA PRO A 218 10.57 4.17 15.29
C PRO A 218 11.35 5.43 14.85
N VAL A 219 11.36 5.72 13.55
CA VAL A 219 12.03 6.89 12.95
C VAL A 219 11.76 8.20 13.70
N VAL A 220 10.62 8.29 14.37
CA VAL A 220 10.20 9.42 15.18
C VAL A 220 10.96 9.52 16.52
N ALA A 221 11.41 8.39 17.08
CA ALA A 221 12.00 8.30 18.42
C ALA A 221 13.54 8.18 18.41
N MET A 222 14.18 8.01 17.24
CA MET A 222 15.63 7.93 17.14
C MET A 222 16.27 9.20 17.73
N SER A 223 17.17 9.04 18.69
CA SER A 223 17.99 10.15 19.14
C SER A 223 18.93 10.57 18.00
N PRO A 224 19.22 11.87 17.81
CA PRO A 224 20.25 12.27 16.87
C PRO A 224 21.54 11.58 17.33
N SER A 225 22.20 10.83 16.44
CA SER A 225 23.59 10.47 16.62
C SER A 225 24.37 11.77 16.77
N GLU A 226 25.07 11.93 17.87
CA GLU A 226 25.97 13.03 18.17
C GLU A 226 27.01 13.25 17.07
#